data_8dd0868b055734b96f0d106480e2f472
#
_entry.id   8dd0868b055734b96f0d106480e2f472
#
_cell.length_a   1.000
_cell.length_b   1.000
_cell.length_c   1.000
_cell.angle_alpha   90.00
_cell.angle_beta   90.00
_cell.angle_gamma   90.00
#
_symmetry.space_group_name_H-M   'P 1'
#
loop_
_entity.id
_entity.type
_entity.pdbx_description
1 polymer ?
#
loop_
_entity_poly.entity_id
_entity_poly.type
_entity_poly.pdbx_seq_one_letter_code
_entity_poly.pdbx_strand_id
1 'polypeptide(L)'
;MIKRLIIIILLFIWSCEEATFEQDNPLDPDNPDYDYPTVTFISSIAEGDTIHVSDISFDWQGSELVAEYRTKLDDNDWLEWNDQLSFEIEYLDEGAHSFSIQGRYSTGVSSIIVTKNFIVDAITGPALVFFPRRKIASQGDNVTFQILAEEVYNLSAAEFRFTFNPSALQINSLTAGSAFGSLGEVIFITEIDNNGGSVSISTAVFGD
;
A
#
# COMPACT_ATOMS: atom_id res chain seq x y z
N MET A 1 85.23 8.00 -2.12
CA MET A 1 83.94 8.45 -2.68
C MET A 1 82.82 7.40 -2.58
N ILE A 2 83.12 6.13 -2.58
CA ILE A 2 82.11 5.02 -2.57
C ILE A 2 81.36 4.90 -1.22
N LYS A 3 81.98 5.18 -0.08
CA LYS A 3 81.37 5.08 1.25
C LYS A 3 80.27 6.11 1.53
N ARG A 4 80.28 7.28 0.88
CA ARG A 4 79.19 8.31 1.02
C ARG A 4 77.95 8.05 0.17
N LEU A 5 78.10 7.26 -0.90
CA LEU A 5 76.98 6.90 -1.77
C LEU A 5 76.11 5.80 -1.15
N ILE A 6 76.70 4.91 -0.36
CA ILE A 6 75.93 3.81 0.31
C ILE A 6 75.04 4.37 1.43
N ILE A 7 75.45 5.44 2.13
CA ILE A 7 74.65 6.05 3.19
C ILE A 7 73.40 6.77 2.64
N ILE A 8 73.51 7.34 1.46
CA ILE A 8 72.35 8.01 0.80
C ILE A 8 71.33 7.02 0.29
N ILE A 9 71.73 5.82 -0.18
CA ILE A 9 70.81 4.77 -0.63
C ILE A 9 70.04 4.13 0.55
N LEU A 10 70.68 4.01 1.72
CA LEU A 10 70.06 3.45 2.94
C LEU A 10 68.99 4.40 3.57
N LEU A 11 69.04 5.67 3.32
CA LEU A 11 68.05 6.65 3.80
C LEU A 11 66.77 6.67 2.99
N PHE A 12 66.77 6.16 1.75
CA PHE A 12 65.57 6.09 0.89
C PHE A 12 64.72 4.80 1.08
N ILE A 13 65.17 3.84 1.83
CA ILE A 13 64.42 2.56 2.02
C ILE A 13 63.52 2.60 3.27
N TRP A 14 63.55 3.66 4.07
CA TRP A 14 62.78 3.78 5.30
C TRP A 14 61.57 4.73 5.21
N SER A 15 61.17 5.11 4.01
CA SER A 15 60.02 6.01 3.81
C SER A 15 58.90 5.32 3.00
N CYS A 16 58.64 4.04 3.26
CA CYS A 16 57.37 3.47 2.97
C CYS A 16 56.66 3.24 4.29
N GLU A 17 56.09 4.31 4.85
CA GLU A 17 55.00 4.18 5.79
C GLU A 17 53.83 3.66 4.98
N GLU A 18 53.37 2.44 5.21
CA GLU A 18 52.13 1.96 4.66
C GLU A 18 51.03 2.88 5.16
N ALA A 19 50.43 3.67 4.25
CA ALA A 19 49.24 4.42 4.58
C ALA A 19 48.17 3.39 4.91
N THR A 20 47.89 3.21 6.18
CA THR A 20 46.68 2.51 6.63
C THR A 20 45.52 3.39 6.27
N PHE A 21 44.80 3.03 5.20
CA PHE A 21 43.49 3.63 4.93
C PHE A 21 42.55 3.10 6.00
N GLU A 22 42.16 3.95 6.95
CA GLU A 22 41.03 3.65 7.81
C GLU A 22 39.78 3.67 6.93
N GLN A 23 39.00 2.58 6.96
CA GLN A 23 37.71 2.50 6.27
C GLN A 23 36.68 3.27 7.11
N ASP A 24 36.63 4.58 6.95
CA ASP A 24 35.70 5.46 7.68
C ASP A 24 34.32 5.57 7.02
N ASN A 25 34.09 4.90 5.89
CA ASN A 25 32.81 4.98 5.21
C ASN A 25 31.77 4.12 5.93
N PRO A 26 30.76 4.71 6.59
CA PRO A 26 29.72 3.97 7.32
C PRO A 26 28.79 3.16 6.40
N LEU A 27 28.85 3.39 5.10
CA LEU A 27 28.08 2.63 4.10
C LEU A 27 28.88 1.50 3.44
N ASP A 28 30.12 1.28 3.85
CA ASP A 28 30.96 0.19 3.35
C ASP A 28 30.72 -1.08 4.20
N PRO A 29 30.23 -2.17 3.60
CA PRO A 29 30.02 -3.43 4.33
C PRO A 29 31.26 -4.02 4.98
N ASP A 30 32.48 -3.62 4.53
CA ASP A 30 33.75 -4.06 5.11
C ASP A 30 34.18 -3.20 6.32
N ASN A 31 33.44 -2.11 6.61
CA ASN A 31 33.62 -1.31 7.81
C ASN A 31 33.18 -2.10 9.05
N PRO A 32 34.00 -2.26 10.11
CA PRO A 32 33.61 -2.99 11.31
C PRO A 32 32.41 -2.41 12.06
N ASP A 33 32.11 -1.12 11.85
CA ASP A 33 30.96 -0.42 12.44
C ASP A 33 29.77 -0.32 11.47
N TYR A 34 29.77 -1.13 10.40
CA TYR A 34 28.68 -1.15 9.43
C TYR A 34 27.40 -1.75 10.02
N ASP A 35 26.33 -0.98 9.97
CA ASP A 35 24.98 -1.45 10.32
C ASP A 35 24.11 -1.58 9.07
N TYR A 36 23.26 -2.60 9.04
CA TYR A 36 22.24 -2.72 7.99
C TYR A 36 21.13 -1.70 8.18
N PRO A 37 20.53 -1.19 7.07
CA PRO A 37 19.40 -0.28 7.18
C PRO A 37 18.24 -0.94 7.92
N THR A 38 17.59 -0.18 8.78
CA THR A 38 16.37 -0.60 9.48
C THR A 38 15.28 0.44 9.28
N VAL A 39 14.02 -0.01 9.34
CA VAL A 39 12.84 0.85 9.32
C VAL A 39 11.91 0.44 10.45
N THR A 40 11.29 1.43 11.08
CA THR A 40 10.33 1.23 12.17
C THR A 40 9.12 2.14 11.98
N PHE A 41 7.91 1.59 12.13
CA PHE A 41 6.70 2.41 12.19
C PHE A 41 6.65 3.20 13.48
N ILE A 42 6.25 4.48 13.37
CA ILE A 42 5.99 5.39 14.49
C ILE A 42 4.50 5.76 14.59
N SER A 43 3.67 5.33 13.63
CA SER A 43 2.22 5.49 13.65
C SER A 43 1.56 4.73 14.80
N SER A 44 0.39 5.20 15.22
CA SER A 44 -0.36 4.67 16.38
C SER A 44 -1.06 3.33 16.11
N ILE A 45 -1.19 2.91 14.83
CA ILE A 45 -1.85 1.64 14.48
C ILE A 45 -0.97 0.48 14.92
N ALA A 46 -1.47 -0.36 15.82
CA ALA A 46 -0.77 -1.54 16.28
C ALA A 46 -1.00 -2.74 15.34
N GLU A 47 -0.20 -3.79 15.48
CA GLU A 47 -0.39 -5.05 14.76
C GLU A 47 -1.71 -5.71 15.16
N GLY A 48 -2.56 -5.99 14.17
CA GLY A 48 -3.86 -6.64 14.39
C GLY A 48 -4.98 -5.71 14.85
N ASP A 49 -4.78 -4.39 14.90
CA ASP A 49 -5.81 -3.43 15.29
C ASP A 49 -7.01 -3.46 14.35
N THR A 50 -8.18 -3.20 14.91
CA THR A 50 -9.38 -2.83 14.16
C THR A 50 -9.55 -1.33 14.21
N ILE A 51 -9.62 -0.69 13.04
CA ILE A 51 -9.77 0.75 12.89
C ILE A 51 -11.14 1.08 12.30
N HIS A 52 -11.79 2.13 12.83
CA HIS A 52 -13.16 2.53 12.47
C HIS A 52 -13.19 3.78 11.59
N VAL A 53 -12.16 3.91 10.73
CA VAL A 53 -12.05 4.98 9.73
C VAL A 53 -11.43 4.40 8.46
N SER A 54 -11.80 4.95 7.31
CA SER A 54 -11.29 4.51 6.01
C SER A 54 -10.08 5.28 5.52
N ASP A 55 -9.77 6.39 6.18
CA ASP A 55 -8.68 7.28 5.81
C ASP A 55 -7.65 7.25 6.94
N ILE A 56 -6.45 6.77 6.64
CA ILE A 56 -5.39 6.53 7.62
C ILE A 56 -4.05 7.05 7.11
N SER A 57 -3.15 7.30 8.05
CA SER A 57 -1.76 7.65 7.76
C SER A 57 -0.82 6.68 8.47
N PHE A 58 0.21 6.26 7.76
CA PHE A 58 1.36 5.57 8.33
C PHE A 58 2.57 6.48 8.31
N ASP A 59 3.24 6.57 9.46
CA ASP A 59 4.49 7.27 9.63
C ASP A 59 5.56 6.29 10.05
N TRP A 60 6.80 6.55 9.63
CA TRP A 60 7.95 5.69 9.93
C TRP A 60 9.24 6.50 10.06
N GLN A 61 10.25 5.83 10.54
CA GLN A 61 11.63 6.32 10.55
C GLN A 61 12.58 5.21 10.14
N GLY A 62 13.65 5.58 9.45
CA GLY A 62 14.78 4.70 9.18
C GLY A 62 15.92 4.91 10.17
N SER A 63 16.89 3.99 10.18
CA SER A 63 18.19 4.24 10.78
C SER A 63 18.92 5.39 10.06
N GLU A 64 19.95 5.95 10.67
CA GLU A 64 20.55 7.25 10.34
C GLU A 64 20.89 7.46 8.85
N LEU A 65 21.29 6.46 8.12
CA LEU A 65 21.75 6.61 6.74
C LEU A 65 20.74 6.11 5.70
N VAL A 66 19.50 5.78 6.11
CA VAL A 66 18.44 5.41 5.18
C VAL A 66 18.04 6.64 4.38
N ALA A 67 18.18 6.55 3.06
CA ALA A 67 17.98 7.65 2.14
C ALA A 67 16.61 7.62 1.46
N GLU A 68 16.05 6.44 1.23
CA GLU A 68 14.81 6.26 0.49
C GLU A 68 13.98 5.12 1.05
N TYR A 69 12.67 5.21 0.83
CA TYR A 69 11.67 4.24 1.26
C TYR A 69 10.77 3.86 0.10
N ARG A 70 10.20 2.68 0.17
CA ARG A 70 9.08 2.28 -0.66
C ARG A 70 8.02 1.60 0.17
N THR A 71 6.77 1.71 -0.26
CA THR A 71 5.62 1.17 0.45
C THR A 71 4.77 0.30 -0.45
N LYS A 72 3.99 -0.56 0.15
CA LYS A 72 3.02 -1.42 -0.52
C LYS A 72 1.80 -1.61 0.37
N LEU A 73 0.61 -1.45 -0.21
CA LEU A 73 -0.66 -1.79 0.42
C LEU A 73 -1.17 -3.10 -0.16
N ASP A 74 -1.46 -4.06 0.70
CA ASP A 74 -1.98 -5.39 0.36
C ASP A 74 -1.11 -6.11 -0.69
N ASP A 75 -1.75 -6.75 -1.67
CA ASP A 75 -1.10 -7.46 -2.77
C ASP A 75 -0.77 -6.56 -3.97
N ASN A 76 -0.92 -5.23 -3.83
CA ASN A 76 -0.52 -4.31 -4.89
C ASN A 76 1.00 -4.34 -5.12
N ASP A 77 1.44 -3.78 -6.24
CA ASP A 77 2.85 -3.57 -6.51
C ASP A 77 3.49 -2.57 -5.54
N TRP A 78 4.79 -2.70 -5.34
CA TRP A 78 5.56 -1.70 -4.61
C TRP A 78 5.50 -0.36 -5.33
N LEU A 79 5.29 0.72 -4.56
CA LEU A 79 5.49 2.07 -5.08
C LEU A 79 6.98 2.34 -5.31
N GLU A 80 7.25 3.34 -6.14
CA GLU A 80 8.61 3.78 -6.42
C GLU A 80 9.33 4.29 -5.16
N TRP A 81 10.65 4.14 -5.15
CA TRP A 81 11.47 4.64 -4.06
C TRP A 81 11.41 6.17 -3.97
N ASN A 82 11.26 6.70 -2.78
CA ASN A 82 11.21 8.12 -2.48
C ASN A 82 11.72 8.41 -1.06
N ASP A 83 11.81 9.68 -0.67
CA ASP A 83 12.32 10.13 0.63
C ASP A 83 11.21 10.47 1.65
N GLN A 84 9.96 10.15 1.35
CA GLN A 84 8.84 10.44 2.23
C GLN A 84 8.90 9.58 3.49
N LEU A 85 8.50 10.16 4.62
CA LEU A 85 8.44 9.49 5.92
C LEU A 85 7.01 9.20 6.38
N SER A 86 6.04 9.44 5.51
CA SER A 86 4.62 9.16 5.74
C SER A 86 3.92 8.76 4.45
N PHE A 87 2.79 8.08 4.61
CA PHE A 87 1.90 7.72 3.51
C PHE A 87 0.45 7.79 3.97
N GLU A 88 -0.36 8.58 3.27
CA GLU A 88 -1.80 8.69 3.49
C GLU A 88 -2.55 7.74 2.56
N ILE A 89 -3.50 7.02 3.11
CA ILE A 89 -4.37 6.11 2.40
C ILE A 89 -5.79 6.57 2.63
N GLU A 90 -6.52 6.80 1.54
CA GLU A 90 -7.91 7.23 1.55
C GLU A 90 -8.81 6.15 0.95
N TYR A 91 -10.03 6.07 1.47
CA TYR A 91 -11.09 5.18 0.97
C TYR A 91 -10.71 3.70 1.02
N LEU A 92 -10.06 3.26 2.12
CA LEU A 92 -9.86 1.83 2.34
C LEU A 92 -11.19 1.08 2.35
N ASP A 93 -11.16 -0.08 1.74
CA ASP A 93 -12.29 -1.02 1.80
C ASP A 93 -12.43 -1.62 3.21
N GLU A 94 -13.59 -2.21 3.49
CA GLU A 94 -13.80 -2.98 4.72
C GLU A 94 -12.99 -4.28 4.68
N GLY A 95 -12.49 -4.70 5.83
CA GLY A 95 -11.82 -5.98 5.99
C GLY A 95 -10.34 -5.90 6.32
N ALA A 96 -9.64 -7.00 6.07
CA ALA A 96 -8.23 -7.15 6.44
C ALA A 96 -7.30 -6.50 5.40
N HIS A 97 -6.35 -5.73 5.90
CA HIS A 97 -5.32 -5.05 5.12
C HIS A 97 -3.92 -5.29 5.68
N SER A 98 -2.94 -5.10 4.82
CA SER A 98 -1.53 -5.12 5.17
C SER A 98 -0.80 -3.93 4.56
N PHE A 99 -0.02 -3.20 5.35
CA PHE A 99 0.83 -2.13 4.87
C PHE A 99 2.29 -2.47 5.12
N SER A 100 3.08 -2.51 4.05
CA SER A 100 4.49 -2.90 4.07
C SER A 100 5.39 -1.74 3.70
N ILE A 101 6.53 -1.64 4.37
CA ILE A 101 7.57 -0.66 4.10
C ILE A 101 8.94 -1.30 4.03
N GLN A 102 9.80 -0.75 3.20
CA GLN A 102 11.22 -1.08 3.11
C GLN A 102 12.03 0.20 2.91
N GLY A 103 13.15 0.34 3.61
CA GLY A 103 14.09 1.44 3.44
C GLY A 103 15.38 0.98 2.74
N ARG A 104 16.13 1.91 2.16
CA ARG A 104 17.46 1.61 1.61
C ARG A 104 18.45 2.75 1.81
N TYR A 105 19.72 2.40 1.84
CA TYR A 105 20.82 3.35 1.72
C TYR A 105 20.98 3.84 0.29
N SER A 106 21.68 4.93 0.10
CA SER A 106 22.05 5.46 -1.23
C SER A 106 22.91 4.48 -2.05
N THR A 107 23.56 3.51 -1.41
CA THR A 107 24.30 2.42 -2.05
C THR A 107 23.39 1.33 -2.64
N GLY A 108 22.09 1.37 -2.36
CA GLY A 108 21.10 0.39 -2.79
C GLY A 108 20.88 -0.79 -1.82
N VAL A 109 21.66 -0.87 -0.73
CA VAL A 109 21.43 -1.89 0.31
C VAL A 109 20.11 -1.61 1.00
N SER A 110 19.23 -2.61 1.04
CA SER A 110 17.87 -2.48 1.57
C SER A 110 17.70 -3.16 2.92
N SER A 111 16.81 -2.61 3.75
CA SER A 111 16.35 -3.21 5.00
C SER A 111 15.56 -4.50 4.76
N ILE A 112 15.27 -5.21 5.82
CA ILE A 112 14.15 -6.17 5.82
C ILE A 112 12.85 -5.40 5.58
N ILE A 113 11.83 -6.11 5.05
CA ILE A 113 10.49 -5.58 4.90
C ILE A 113 9.82 -5.61 6.28
N VAL A 114 9.21 -4.50 6.65
CA VAL A 114 8.39 -4.40 7.87
C VAL A 114 6.93 -4.24 7.45
N THR A 115 6.05 -5.10 7.97
CA THR A 115 4.63 -5.13 7.62
C THR A 115 3.79 -4.91 8.87
N LYS A 116 2.70 -4.18 8.73
CA LYS A 116 1.60 -4.05 9.68
C LYS A 116 0.34 -4.65 9.08
N ASN A 117 -0.30 -5.54 9.81
CA ASN A 117 -1.61 -6.08 9.49
C ASN A 117 -2.67 -5.40 10.38
N PHE A 118 -3.81 -5.06 9.82
CA PHE A 118 -4.90 -4.40 10.52
C PHE A 118 -6.23 -4.70 9.85
N ILE A 119 -7.33 -4.37 10.51
CA ILE A 119 -8.70 -4.55 10.00
C ILE A 119 -9.36 -3.18 9.90
N VAL A 120 -10.02 -2.90 8.79
CA VAL A 120 -10.90 -1.74 8.62
C VAL A 120 -12.34 -2.18 8.87
N ASP A 121 -13.02 -1.47 9.77
CA ASP A 121 -14.43 -1.61 10.12
C ASP A 121 -14.99 -0.19 10.31
N ALA A 122 -15.02 0.56 9.20
CA ALA A 122 -15.33 1.99 9.16
C ALA A 122 -16.82 2.27 8.86
N ILE A 123 -17.55 1.27 8.38
CA ILE A 123 -18.94 1.40 8.02
C ILE A 123 -19.79 0.67 9.04
N THR A 124 -20.59 1.44 9.76
CA THR A 124 -21.60 0.87 10.67
C THR A 124 -22.85 0.54 9.87
N GLY A 125 -23.22 -0.72 9.81
CA GLY A 125 -24.42 -1.19 9.12
C GLY A 125 -25.71 -0.98 9.89
N PRO A 126 -26.86 -1.32 9.28
CA PRO A 126 -26.99 -1.84 7.91
C PRO A 126 -26.73 -0.77 6.84
N ALA A 127 -25.86 -1.05 5.87
CA ALA A 127 -25.49 -0.13 4.80
C ALA A 127 -25.36 -0.83 3.44
N LEU A 128 -25.45 -0.04 2.36
CA LEU A 128 -25.08 -0.45 1.02
C LEU A 128 -23.81 0.33 0.63
N VAL A 129 -22.81 -0.39 0.16
CA VAL A 129 -21.51 0.20 -0.17
C VAL A 129 -21.02 -0.24 -1.53
N PHE A 130 -20.30 0.63 -2.21
CA PHE A 130 -19.56 0.25 -3.42
C PHE A 130 -18.22 -0.35 -3.03
N PHE A 131 -17.89 -1.47 -3.68
CA PHE A 131 -16.60 -2.17 -3.53
C PHE A 131 -15.93 -2.38 -4.90
N PRO A 132 -14.67 -2.05 -5.08
CA PRO A 132 -13.86 -1.28 -4.14
C PRO A 132 -14.40 0.15 -3.97
N ARG A 133 -14.13 0.79 -2.84
CA ARG A 133 -14.59 2.16 -2.54
C ARG A 133 -13.98 3.20 -3.48
N ARG A 134 -12.78 2.94 -3.97
CA ARG A 134 -12.05 3.80 -4.92
C ARG A 134 -11.45 2.96 -6.05
N LYS A 135 -11.56 3.47 -7.28
CA LYS A 135 -10.88 2.90 -8.44
C LYS A 135 -10.36 4.01 -9.34
N ILE A 136 -9.09 3.91 -9.72
CA ILE A 136 -8.46 4.82 -10.67
C ILE A 136 -8.59 4.19 -12.05
N ALA A 137 -9.04 4.97 -13.03
CA ALA A 137 -9.23 4.51 -14.40
C ALA A 137 -8.89 5.63 -15.38
N SER A 138 -8.45 5.26 -16.57
CA SER A 138 -8.24 6.15 -17.69
C SER A 138 -9.52 6.28 -18.53
N GLN A 139 -9.60 7.34 -19.33
CA GLN A 139 -10.72 7.50 -20.26
C GLN A 139 -10.80 6.32 -21.23
N GLY A 140 -11.95 5.70 -21.30
CA GLY A 140 -12.23 4.53 -22.15
C GLY A 140 -12.04 3.18 -21.47
N ASP A 141 -11.54 3.16 -20.24
CA ASP A 141 -11.45 1.94 -19.46
C ASP A 141 -12.84 1.45 -19.02
N ASN A 142 -12.97 0.12 -18.91
CA ASN A 142 -14.09 -0.51 -18.24
C ASN A 142 -13.72 -0.80 -16.79
N VAL A 143 -14.52 -0.31 -15.87
CA VAL A 143 -14.38 -0.57 -14.44
C VAL A 143 -15.59 -1.34 -13.92
N THR A 144 -15.34 -2.22 -12.96
CA THR A 144 -16.39 -2.99 -12.30
C THR A 144 -16.40 -2.64 -10.81
N PHE A 145 -17.59 -2.38 -10.30
CA PHE A 145 -17.86 -2.24 -8.87
C PHE A 145 -18.88 -3.27 -8.46
N GLN A 146 -18.78 -3.73 -7.23
CA GLN A 146 -19.84 -4.49 -6.56
C GLN A 146 -20.62 -3.54 -5.67
N ILE A 147 -21.87 -3.85 -5.40
CA ILE A 147 -22.65 -3.21 -4.34
C ILE A 147 -22.86 -4.28 -3.29
N LEU A 148 -22.27 -4.04 -2.13
CA LEU A 148 -22.34 -4.95 -0.98
C LEU A 148 -23.35 -4.45 0.04
N ALA A 149 -24.02 -5.38 0.69
CA ALA A 149 -24.85 -5.12 1.87
C ALA A 149 -24.01 -5.41 3.12
N GLU A 150 -23.65 -4.34 3.84
CA GLU A 150 -22.81 -4.42 5.02
C GLU A 150 -23.67 -4.56 6.27
N GLU A 151 -23.32 -5.51 7.15
CA GLU A 151 -24.04 -5.83 8.39
C GLU A 151 -25.56 -6.02 8.22
N VAL A 152 -25.99 -6.58 7.09
CA VAL A 152 -27.39 -6.88 6.82
C VAL A 152 -27.69 -8.36 7.08
N TYR A 153 -28.67 -8.63 7.91
CA TYR A 153 -29.10 -9.97 8.27
C TYR A 153 -30.51 -10.24 7.72
N ASN A 154 -30.73 -11.48 7.26
CA ASN A 154 -32.04 -11.93 6.78
C ASN A 154 -32.64 -11.07 5.64
N LEU A 155 -31.79 -10.59 4.73
CA LEU A 155 -32.22 -9.81 3.58
C LEU A 155 -32.98 -10.69 2.59
N SER A 156 -34.27 -10.39 2.35
CA SER A 156 -35.12 -11.07 1.38
C SER A 156 -35.44 -10.19 0.16
N ALA A 157 -35.34 -8.88 0.28
CA ALA A 157 -35.52 -7.94 -0.81
C ALA A 157 -34.76 -6.64 -0.54
N ALA A 158 -34.38 -5.96 -1.63
CA ALA A 158 -33.78 -4.63 -1.57
C ALA A 158 -34.23 -3.79 -2.78
N GLU A 159 -34.49 -2.52 -2.53
CA GLU A 159 -34.66 -1.52 -3.57
C GLU A 159 -33.75 -0.33 -3.26
N PHE A 160 -32.99 0.11 -4.26
CA PHE A 160 -32.10 1.25 -4.10
C PHE A 160 -31.85 1.95 -5.42
N ARG A 161 -31.40 3.19 -5.32
CA ARG A 161 -31.04 4.04 -6.45
C ARG A 161 -29.72 4.74 -6.18
N PHE A 162 -28.96 4.94 -7.24
CA PHE A 162 -27.81 5.81 -7.20
C PHE A 162 -27.72 6.66 -8.46
N THR A 163 -26.96 7.74 -8.37
CA THR A 163 -26.70 8.65 -9.49
C THR A 163 -25.22 8.71 -9.81
N PHE A 164 -24.92 9.01 -11.05
CA PHE A 164 -23.55 9.18 -11.53
C PHE A 164 -23.48 10.34 -12.51
N ASN A 165 -22.27 10.83 -12.78
CA ASN A 165 -22.08 11.88 -13.77
C ASN A 165 -22.08 11.27 -15.19
N PRO A 166 -23.15 11.50 -16.01
CA PRO A 166 -23.24 10.89 -17.34
C PRO A 166 -22.23 11.46 -18.35
N SER A 167 -21.58 12.59 -18.04
CA SER A 167 -20.50 13.12 -18.87
C SER A 167 -19.16 12.41 -18.63
N ALA A 168 -19.03 11.70 -17.51
CA ALA A 168 -17.81 11.01 -17.11
C ALA A 168 -17.93 9.48 -17.18
N LEU A 169 -19.12 8.95 -16.95
CA LEU A 169 -19.38 7.51 -16.82
C LEU A 169 -20.57 7.07 -17.66
N GLN A 170 -20.56 5.84 -18.07
CA GLN A 170 -21.67 5.13 -18.67
C GLN A 170 -21.79 3.74 -18.01
N ILE A 171 -22.99 3.36 -17.63
CA ILE A 171 -23.24 2.01 -17.12
C ILE A 171 -23.49 1.07 -18.30
N ASN A 172 -22.62 0.09 -18.47
CA ASN A 172 -22.71 -0.87 -19.55
C ASN A 172 -23.63 -2.06 -19.20
N SER A 173 -23.57 -2.54 -17.97
CA SER A 173 -24.37 -3.66 -17.50
C SER A 173 -24.50 -3.70 -15.99
N LEU A 174 -25.55 -4.34 -15.52
CA LEU A 174 -25.78 -4.69 -14.12
C LEU A 174 -26.13 -6.18 -14.08
N THR A 175 -25.57 -6.89 -13.11
CA THR A 175 -25.85 -8.31 -12.91
C THR A 175 -26.15 -8.57 -11.43
N ALA A 176 -27.03 -9.52 -11.16
CA ALA A 176 -27.29 -9.93 -9.79
C ALA A 176 -26.01 -10.54 -9.17
N GLY A 177 -25.73 -10.13 -7.93
CA GLY A 177 -24.68 -10.72 -7.11
C GLY A 177 -25.12 -12.02 -6.43
N SER A 178 -24.24 -12.56 -5.58
CA SER A 178 -24.47 -13.83 -4.88
C SER A 178 -25.26 -13.70 -3.58
N ALA A 179 -25.62 -12.50 -3.15
CA ALA A 179 -26.25 -12.27 -1.84
C ALA A 179 -27.51 -13.11 -1.58
N PHE A 180 -28.29 -13.39 -2.62
CA PHE A 180 -29.52 -14.18 -2.55
C PHE A 180 -29.38 -15.59 -3.15
N GLY A 181 -28.25 -15.92 -3.77
CA GLY A 181 -28.10 -17.09 -4.63
C GLY A 181 -28.29 -18.47 -3.97
N SER A 182 -28.23 -18.52 -2.62
CA SER A 182 -28.46 -19.75 -1.84
C SER A 182 -29.86 -19.82 -1.22
N LEU A 183 -30.68 -18.77 -1.38
CA LEU A 183 -31.96 -18.64 -0.68
C LEU A 183 -33.19 -18.95 -1.54
N GLY A 184 -33.02 -19.08 -2.85
CA GLY A 184 -34.13 -19.38 -3.78
C GLY A 184 -33.97 -18.71 -5.13
N GLU A 185 -35.09 -18.56 -5.88
CA GLU A 185 -35.11 -17.87 -7.17
C GLU A 185 -34.98 -16.35 -6.96
N VAL A 186 -34.01 -15.74 -7.62
CA VAL A 186 -33.72 -14.30 -7.51
C VAL A 186 -34.45 -13.54 -8.63
N ILE A 187 -35.28 -12.59 -8.27
CA ILE A 187 -35.77 -11.55 -9.17
C ILE A 187 -34.80 -10.36 -9.10
N PHE A 188 -34.33 -9.92 -10.26
CA PHE A 188 -33.42 -8.79 -10.39
C PHE A 188 -33.90 -7.88 -11.52
N ILE A 189 -34.45 -6.73 -11.15
CA ILE A 189 -35.00 -5.74 -12.07
C ILE A 189 -34.14 -4.49 -11.99
N THR A 190 -33.71 -3.98 -13.15
CA THR A 190 -32.85 -2.81 -13.24
C THR A 190 -33.37 -1.84 -14.28
N GLU A 191 -33.23 -0.55 -14.01
CA GLU A 191 -33.44 0.54 -14.94
C GLU A 191 -32.19 1.42 -14.96
N ILE A 192 -31.63 1.64 -16.16
CA ILE A 192 -30.42 2.43 -16.37
C ILE A 192 -30.78 3.63 -17.26
N ASP A 193 -30.64 4.82 -16.76
CA ASP A 193 -30.72 6.07 -17.54
C ASP A 193 -29.32 6.67 -17.69
N ASN A 194 -28.63 6.29 -18.76
CA ASN A 194 -27.31 6.83 -19.07
C ASN A 194 -27.32 8.29 -19.48
N ASN A 195 -28.47 8.86 -19.88
CA ASN A 195 -28.58 10.27 -20.22
C ASN A 195 -28.80 11.14 -18.98
N GLY A 196 -29.66 10.68 -18.08
CA GLY A 196 -29.93 11.36 -16.80
C GLY A 196 -28.94 11.02 -15.70
N GLY A 197 -28.08 10.01 -15.90
CA GLY A 197 -27.08 9.58 -14.91
C GLY A 197 -27.72 8.93 -13.68
N SER A 198 -28.68 8.04 -13.85
CA SER A 198 -29.33 7.35 -12.74
C SER A 198 -29.51 5.85 -12.98
N VAL A 199 -29.50 5.11 -11.89
CA VAL A 199 -29.78 3.66 -11.86
C VAL A 199 -30.79 3.37 -10.76
N SER A 200 -31.73 2.49 -11.06
CA SER A 200 -32.69 1.92 -10.11
C SER A 200 -32.55 0.41 -10.13
N ILE A 201 -32.48 -0.19 -8.97
CA ILE A 201 -32.33 -1.64 -8.80
C ILE A 201 -33.40 -2.10 -7.80
N SER A 202 -34.16 -3.13 -8.18
CA SER A 202 -35.05 -3.84 -7.27
C SER A 202 -34.70 -5.33 -7.34
N THR A 203 -34.44 -5.94 -6.21
CA THR A 203 -34.09 -7.35 -6.11
C THR A 203 -34.85 -8.01 -4.97
N ALA A 204 -35.26 -9.25 -5.19
CA ALA A 204 -35.92 -10.05 -4.17
C ALA A 204 -35.61 -11.55 -4.39
N VAL A 205 -35.71 -12.30 -3.32
CA VAL A 205 -35.67 -13.78 -3.39
C VAL A 205 -37.01 -14.36 -3.07
N PHE A 206 -37.43 -15.33 -3.86
CA PHE A 206 -38.58 -16.20 -3.56
C PHE A 206 -38.03 -17.53 -3.05
N GLY A 207 -38.18 -17.77 -1.77
CA GLY A 207 -37.90 -19.03 -1.12
C GLY A 207 -39.17 -19.55 -0.44
N ASP A 208 -39.31 -20.85 -0.35
CA ASP A 208 -40.33 -21.50 0.48
C ASP A 208 -40.05 -21.34 1.97
#